data_48e7cc9eb5bdb5b9b9e73bad5e5b00c9
#
_entry.id   48e7cc9eb5bdb5b9b9e73bad5e5b00c9
#
_cell.length_a   1.000
_cell.length_b   1.000
_cell.length_c   1.000
_cell.angle_alpha   90.00
_cell.angle_beta   90.00
_cell.angle_gamma   90.00
#
_symmetry.space_group_name_H-M   'P 1'
#
loop_
_entity.id
_entity.type
_entity.pdbx_description
1 polymer ?
#
loop_
_entity_poly.entity_id
_entity_poly.type
_entity_poly.pdbx_seq_one_letter_code
_entity_poly.pdbx_strand_id
1 'polypeptide(L)'
;KRALHLIEELQCGKVSSTHVDINTGNSIEPTEMKVSISKVNGVLGINVPEEDIVRIMKNLDFAPSVDGDQLTIHVPAYREDMLPNGENDVERYPDVAEEVIRMYGYDHIVPTFLPTAQVTMGGLNKKQKGELALKRTLCAIGINECMHYSFFSPADLDLMKFPEDAEERNAIRLLNPINQDLSLMRTTLAPSMVNAIARNEKNGILSGRLFEVAKKFIPKSLPLAEYPEEKDTLCIGIFGKDTVCQDD
;
A
#
# COMPACT_ATOMS: atom_id res chain seq x y z
N LYS A 1 -1.71 -12.68 -26.61
CA LYS A 1 -2.75 -13.50 -27.31
C LYS A 1 -4.17 -13.05 -26.87
N ARG A 2 -4.53 -13.03 -25.57
CA ARG A 2 -5.90 -12.70 -25.11
C ARG A 2 -6.36 -11.30 -25.56
N ALA A 3 -5.51 -10.28 -25.48
CA ALA A 3 -5.84 -8.93 -25.92
C ALA A 3 -6.18 -8.88 -27.42
N LEU A 4 -5.39 -9.54 -28.27
CA LEU A 4 -5.66 -9.62 -29.71
C LEU A 4 -6.97 -10.36 -30.00
N HIS A 5 -7.23 -11.46 -29.29
CA HIS A 5 -8.49 -12.20 -29.43
C HIS A 5 -9.70 -11.31 -29.03
N LEU A 6 -9.60 -10.55 -27.94
CA LEU A 6 -10.67 -9.64 -27.54
C LEU A 6 -10.93 -8.49 -28.55
N ILE A 7 -9.87 -7.97 -29.17
CA ILE A 7 -10.00 -6.95 -30.24
C ILE A 7 -10.83 -7.49 -31.41
N GLU A 8 -10.57 -8.73 -31.81
CA GLU A 8 -11.31 -9.37 -32.92
C GLU A 8 -12.73 -9.75 -32.49
N GLU A 9 -12.90 -10.35 -31.30
CA GLU A 9 -14.20 -10.75 -30.76
C GLU A 9 -15.14 -9.57 -30.59
N LEU A 10 -14.64 -8.43 -30.10
CA LEU A 10 -15.39 -7.19 -29.93
C LEU A 10 -15.49 -6.35 -31.21
N GLN A 11 -14.96 -6.85 -32.31
CA GLN A 11 -14.96 -6.18 -33.62
C GLN A 11 -14.33 -4.77 -33.61
N CYS A 12 -13.40 -4.52 -32.69
CA CYS A 12 -12.68 -3.25 -32.59
C CYS A 12 -11.52 -3.14 -33.58
N GLY A 13 -11.13 -4.25 -34.21
CA GLY A 13 -10.04 -4.30 -35.17
C GLY A 13 -9.80 -5.73 -35.70
N LYS A 14 -8.79 -5.84 -36.57
CA LYS A 14 -8.32 -7.14 -37.10
C LYS A 14 -6.81 -7.25 -36.88
N VAL A 15 -6.35 -8.44 -36.55
CA VAL A 15 -4.91 -8.75 -36.50
C VAL A 15 -4.37 -8.73 -37.93
N SER A 16 -3.42 -7.84 -38.23
CA SER A 16 -2.97 -7.57 -39.59
C SER A 16 -1.97 -8.58 -40.13
N SER A 17 -1.22 -9.23 -39.27
CA SER A 17 -0.18 -10.19 -39.67
C SER A 17 0.28 -11.07 -38.50
N THR A 18 1.35 -11.85 -38.72
CA THR A 18 2.02 -12.60 -37.67
C THR A 18 2.56 -11.68 -36.56
N HIS A 19 2.43 -12.11 -35.31
CA HIS A 19 3.00 -11.42 -34.17
C HIS A 19 4.49 -11.72 -34.03
N VAL A 20 5.22 -10.79 -33.44
CA VAL A 20 6.61 -11.01 -32.98
C VAL A 20 6.55 -11.38 -31.51
N ASP A 21 7.09 -12.55 -31.16
CA ASP A 21 7.21 -13.02 -29.79
C ASP A 21 8.70 -13.21 -29.49
N ILE A 22 9.24 -12.33 -28.63
CA ILE A 22 10.64 -12.42 -28.21
C ILE A 22 10.65 -12.91 -26.76
N ASN A 23 10.93 -14.20 -26.58
CA ASN A 23 11.12 -14.77 -25.27
C ASN A 23 12.61 -14.70 -24.89
N THR A 24 12.92 -13.99 -23.80
CA THR A 24 14.29 -13.85 -23.27
C THR A 24 14.75 -15.03 -22.42
N GLY A 25 14.01 -16.12 -22.42
CA GLY A 25 14.39 -17.37 -21.74
C GLY A 25 13.85 -17.55 -20.32
N ASN A 26 13.13 -16.57 -19.79
CA ASN A 26 12.46 -16.69 -18.49
C ASN A 26 11.02 -17.21 -18.70
N SER A 27 10.87 -18.52 -19.00
CA SER A 27 9.55 -19.13 -18.90
C SER A 27 9.24 -19.39 -17.42
N ILE A 28 8.13 -18.88 -16.94
CA ILE A 28 7.60 -19.24 -15.62
C ILE A 28 6.91 -20.58 -15.80
N GLU A 29 7.50 -21.64 -15.26
CA GLU A 29 6.88 -22.96 -15.25
C GLU A 29 5.75 -23.00 -14.20
N PRO A 30 4.64 -23.68 -14.47
CA PRO A 30 3.59 -23.89 -13.50
C PRO A 30 4.15 -24.52 -12.23
N THR A 31 3.90 -23.89 -11.09
CA THR A 31 4.38 -24.35 -9.78
C THR A 31 3.33 -25.23 -9.11
N GLU A 32 3.73 -26.40 -8.64
CA GLU A 32 2.87 -27.25 -7.81
C GLU A 32 2.81 -26.69 -6.37
N MET A 33 1.59 -26.59 -5.85
CA MET A 33 1.34 -26.16 -4.47
C MET A 33 0.46 -27.21 -3.78
N LYS A 34 0.82 -27.56 -2.53
CA LYS A 34 0.07 -28.50 -1.69
C LYS A 34 -0.42 -27.79 -0.44
N VAL A 35 -1.72 -27.83 -0.20
CA VAL A 35 -2.36 -27.22 0.99
C VAL A 35 -3.35 -28.19 1.62
N SER A 36 -3.61 -28.02 2.91
CA SER A 36 -4.62 -28.79 3.64
C SER A 36 -5.98 -28.11 3.50
N ILE A 37 -7.01 -28.86 3.06
CA ILE A 37 -8.39 -28.37 2.95
C ILE A 37 -8.91 -27.94 4.33
N SER A 38 -8.61 -28.68 5.37
CA SER A 38 -9.01 -28.35 6.74
C SER A 38 -8.35 -27.06 7.23
N LYS A 39 -7.09 -26.77 6.84
CA LYS A 39 -6.44 -25.48 7.14
C LYS A 39 -7.08 -24.33 6.36
N VAL A 40 -7.40 -24.52 5.08
CA VAL A 40 -8.14 -23.53 4.29
C VAL A 40 -9.46 -23.18 4.96
N ASN A 41 -10.26 -24.18 5.30
CA ASN A 41 -11.52 -23.99 6.02
C ASN A 41 -11.34 -23.34 7.40
N GLY A 42 -10.25 -23.69 8.10
CA GLY A 42 -9.89 -23.11 9.40
C GLY A 42 -9.63 -21.60 9.31
N VAL A 43 -8.94 -21.12 8.26
CA VAL A 43 -8.73 -19.69 8.02
C VAL A 43 -10.03 -18.99 7.66
N LEU A 44 -10.87 -19.61 6.84
CA LEU A 44 -12.16 -19.05 6.46
C LEU A 44 -13.16 -18.99 7.62
N GLY A 45 -12.98 -19.82 8.63
CA GLY A 45 -13.93 -19.95 9.76
C GLY A 45 -15.28 -20.54 9.36
N ILE A 46 -15.38 -21.12 8.17
CA ILE A 46 -16.55 -21.83 7.63
C ILE A 46 -16.10 -23.14 7.00
N ASN A 47 -17.03 -24.07 6.82
CA ASN A 47 -16.76 -25.35 6.17
C ASN A 47 -17.28 -25.31 4.73
N VAL A 48 -16.41 -24.99 3.78
CA VAL A 48 -16.68 -25.08 2.35
C VAL A 48 -16.51 -26.54 1.94
N PRO A 49 -17.52 -27.17 1.27
CA PRO A 49 -17.40 -28.53 0.79
C PRO A 49 -16.21 -28.73 -0.17
N GLU A 50 -15.56 -29.88 -0.07
CA GLU A 50 -14.41 -30.22 -0.93
C GLU A 50 -14.76 -30.09 -2.43
N GLU A 51 -15.93 -30.55 -2.84
CA GLU A 51 -16.42 -30.44 -4.22
C GLU A 51 -16.50 -29.00 -4.72
N ASP A 52 -16.90 -28.06 -3.85
CA ASP A 52 -16.93 -26.64 -4.18
C ASP A 52 -15.54 -26.05 -4.28
N ILE A 53 -14.63 -26.40 -3.37
CA ILE A 53 -13.23 -25.99 -3.44
C ILE A 53 -12.60 -26.47 -4.75
N VAL A 54 -12.75 -27.74 -5.08
CA VAL A 54 -12.21 -28.32 -6.33
C VAL A 54 -12.84 -27.65 -7.54
N ARG A 55 -14.14 -27.42 -7.56
CA ARG A 55 -14.84 -26.74 -8.66
C ARG A 55 -14.32 -25.31 -8.83
N ILE A 56 -14.15 -24.56 -7.74
CA ILE A 56 -13.64 -23.18 -7.75
C ILE A 56 -12.21 -23.16 -8.30
N MET A 57 -11.33 -23.99 -7.76
CA MET A 57 -9.94 -24.03 -8.21
C MET A 57 -9.81 -24.44 -9.67
N LYS A 58 -10.66 -25.38 -10.13
CA LYS A 58 -10.71 -25.77 -11.54
C LYS A 58 -11.17 -24.62 -12.45
N ASN A 59 -12.18 -23.84 -12.02
CA ASN A 59 -12.68 -22.71 -12.79
C ASN A 59 -11.67 -21.54 -12.86
N LEU A 60 -10.71 -21.52 -11.95
CA LEU A 60 -9.61 -20.56 -11.90
C LEU A 60 -8.31 -21.10 -12.55
N ASP A 61 -8.41 -22.20 -13.29
CA ASP A 61 -7.31 -22.83 -14.02
C ASP A 61 -6.17 -23.42 -13.16
N PHE A 62 -6.43 -23.72 -11.88
CA PHE A 62 -5.41 -24.27 -10.97
C PHE A 62 -5.19 -25.79 -11.08
N ALA A 63 -5.91 -26.49 -11.93
CA ALA A 63 -5.83 -27.95 -12.13
C ALA A 63 -5.74 -28.76 -10.80
N PRO A 64 -6.80 -28.73 -9.96
CA PRO A 64 -6.77 -29.34 -8.63
C PRO A 64 -6.83 -30.88 -8.68
N SER A 65 -6.16 -31.52 -7.72
CA SER A 65 -6.34 -32.93 -7.35
C SER A 65 -6.37 -33.07 -5.83
N VAL A 66 -7.13 -34.02 -5.31
CA VAL A 66 -7.32 -34.21 -3.86
C VAL A 66 -6.91 -35.62 -3.48
N ASP A 67 -6.19 -35.75 -2.38
CA ASP A 67 -5.87 -37.01 -1.69
C ASP A 67 -6.08 -36.82 -0.17
N GLY A 68 -7.20 -37.34 0.32
CA GLY A 68 -7.65 -37.09 1.68
C GLY A 68 -7.84 -35.61 1.99
N ASP A 69 -7.13 -35.07 2.96
CA ASP A 69 -7.17 -33.64 3.30
C ASP A 69 -6.22 -32.78 2.46
N GLN A 70 -5.40 -33.40 1.58
CA GLN A 70 -4.43 -32.67 0.79
C GLN A 70 -4.98 -32.27 -0.57
N LEU A 71 -5.07 -30.97 -0.81
CA LEU A 71 -5.33 -30.38 -2.11
C LEU A 71 -4.01 -30.05 -2.78
N THR A 72 -3.77 -30.63 -3.95
CA THR A 72 -2.65 -30.28 -4.83
C THR A 72 -3.18 -29.47 -5.99
N ILE A 73 -2.58 -28.31 -6.24
CA ILE A 73 -2.93 -27.41 -7.34
C ILE A 73 -1.69 -27.04 -8.14
N HIS A 74 -1.88 -26.77 -9.43
CA HIS A 74 -0.85 -26.19 -10.29
C HIS A 74 -1.17 -24.71 -10.51
N VAL A 75 -0.29 -23.84 -9.98
CA VAL A 75 -0.47 -22.39 -10.07
C VAL A 75 -0.21 -21.95 -11.50
N PRO A 76 -1.18 -21.29 -12.18
CA PRO A 76 -0.96 -20.79 -13.54
C PRO A 76 0.16 -19.74 -13.57
N ALA A 77 0.97 -19.73 -14.63
CA ALA A 77 2.12 -18.83 -14.79
C ALA A 77 1.77 -17.34 -14.71
N TYR A 78 0.51 -16.97 -14.95
CA TYR A 78 0.07 -15.56 -14.83
C TYR A 78 -0.32 -15.14 -13.40
N ARG A 79 -0.32 -16.09 -12.42
CA ARG A 79 -0.59 -15.83 -11.00
C ARG A 79 0.73 -15.67 -10.25
N GLU A 80 1.46 -14.60 -10.56
CA GLU A 80 2.75 -14.28 -9.95
C GLU A 80 2.63 -14.00 -8.44
N ASP A 81 1.46 -13.59 -7.98
CA ASP A 81 1.10 -13.38 -6.57
C ASP A 81 1.12 -14.66 -5.73
N MET A 82 0.93 -15.82 -6.37
CA MET A 82 0.91 -17.14 -5.74
C MET A 82 2.18 -17.97 -6.00
N LEU A 83 3.19 -17.40 -6.63
CA LEU A 83 4.46 -18.10 -6.88
C LEU A 83 5.33 -18.17 -5.61
N PRO A 84 6.13 -19.23 -5.41
CA PRO A 84 7.04 -19.31 -4.28
C PRO A 84 8.07 -18.18 -4.30
N ASN A 85 8.25 -17.52 -3.14
CA ASN A 85 9.21 -16.43 -2.97
C ASN A 85 10.54 -16.91 -2.33
N GLY A 86 11.11 -18.02 -2.83
CA GLY A 86 12.39 -18.55 -2.36
C GLY A 86 12.31 -19.45 -1.14
N GLU A 87 13.41 -19.60 -0.41
CA GLU A 87 13.59 -20.59 0.67
C GLU A 87 12.72 -20.39 1.92
N ASN A 88 12.07 -19.24 2.07
CA ASN A 88 11.20 -18.90 3.21
C ASN A 88 9.71 -19.04 2.89
N ASP A 89 9.37 -19.98 2.02
CA ASP A 89 7.98 -20.20 1.62
C ASP A 89 7.14 -20.72 2.80
N VAL A 90 6.42 -19.81 3.42
CA VAL A 90 5.45 -20.12 4.46
C VAL A 90 4.26 -20.81 3.81
N GLU A 91 3.61 -21.73 4.52
CA GLU A 91 2.39 -22.42 4.05
C GLU A 91 1.40 -21.43 3.40
N ARG A 92 1.06 -21.69 2.12
CA ARG A 92 0.26 -20.76 1.29
C ARG A 92 -1.24 -21.04 1.32
N TYR A 93 -1.72 -21.75 2.32
CA TYR A 93 -3.16 -21.97 2.46
C TYR A 93 -4.01 -20.69 2.57
N PRO A 94 -3.50 -19.52 3.07
CA PRO A 94 -4.26 -18.28 3.04
C PRO A 94 -4.55 -17.78 1.62
N ASP A 95 -3.61 -17.91 0.69
CA ASP A 95 -3.77 -17.51 -0.71
C ASP A 95 -4.86 -18.34 -1.39
N VAL A 96 -4.88 -19.66 -1.10
CA VAL A 96 -5.94 -20.57 -1.58
C VAL A 96 -7.27 -20.25 -0.92
N ALA A 97 -7.28 -19.95 0.39
CA ALA A 97 -8.49 -19.56 1.11
C ALA A 97 -9.12 -18.29 0.52
N GLU A 98 -8.29 -17.30 0.15
CA GLU A 98 -8.76 -16.08 -0.54
C GLU A 98 -9.49 -16.41 -1.83
N GLU A 99 -8.91 -17.23 -2.69
CA GLU A 99 -9.52 -17.62 -3.95
C GLU A 99 -10.83 -18.38 -3.75
N VAL A 100 -10.85 -19.29 -2.76
CA VAL A 100 -12.05 -20.05 -2.43
C VAL A 100 -13.17 -19.13 -1.97
N ILE A 101 -12.95 -18.26 -0.99
CA ILE A 101 -14.01 -17.41 -0.44
C ILE A 101 -14.47 -16.35 -1.42
N ARG A 102 -13.57 -15.80 -2.24
CA ARG A 102 -13.88 -14.83 -3.27
C ARG A 102 -14.90 -15.36 -4.29
N MET A 103 -14.81 -16.66 -4.61
CA MET A 103 -15.69 -17.32 -5.57
C MET A 103 -16.88 -18.01 -4.91
N TYR A 104 -16.73 -18.47 -3.66
CA TYR A 104 -17.81 -19.08 -2.90
C TYR A 104 -18.83 -18.05 -2.44
N GLY A 105 -18.34 -16.89 -1.99
CA GLY A 105 -19.12 -15.73 -1.57
C GLY A 105 -18.86 -15.36 -0.11
N TYR A 106 -18.51 -14.11 0.12
CA TYR A 106 -18.28 -13.57 1.48
C TYR A 106 -19.53 -13.57 2.35
N ASP A 107 -20.72 -13.60 1.76
CA ASP A 107 -22.01 -13.64 2.48
C ASP A 107 -22.19 -14.93 3.30
N HIS A 108 -21.43 -15.96 3.01
CA HIS A 108 -21.41 -17.21 3.80
C HIS A 108 -20.64 -17.08 5.12
N ILE A 109 -19.85 -16.01 5.30
CA ILE A 109 -19.13 -15.76 6.54
C ILE A 109 -20.07 -15.11 7.55
N VAL A 110 -20.39 -15.85 8.60
CA VAL A 110 -21.20 -15.33 9.71
C VAL A 110 -20.29 -14.65 10.72
N PRO A 111 -20.47 -13.33 10.96
CA PRO A 111 -19.67 -12.63 11.96
C PRO A 111 -19.87 -13.23 13.36
N THR A 112 -18.77 -13.46 14.06
CA THR A 112 -18.77 -13.99 15.42
C THR A 112 -18.11 -13.00 16.37
N PHE A 113 -18.58 -12.97 17.63
CA PHE A 113 -17.89 -12.21 18.67
C PHE A 113 -16.70 -13.01 19.21
N LEU A 114 -15.65 -12.31 19.64
CA LEU A 114 -14.57 -12.96 20.34
C LEU A 114 -15.08 -13.67 21.60
N PRO A 115 -14.64 -14.92 21.87
CA PRO A 115 -15.15 -15.71 22.98
C PRO A 115 -14.72 -15.21 24.38
N THR A 116 -13.87 -14.16 24.42
CA THR A 116 -13.37 -13.58 25.67
C THR A 116 -14.31 -12.50 26.18
N ALA A 117 -14.85 -12.68 27.35
CA ALA A 117 -15.77 -11.78 28.03
C ALA A 117 -15.11 -10.57 28.72
N GLN A 118 -13.82 -10.32 28.58
CA GLN A 118 -13.20 -9.13 29.16
C GLN A 118 -13.44 -7.91 28.27
N VAL A 119 -14.40 -7.10 28.69
CA VAL A 119 -14.60 -5.78 28.13
C VAL A 119 -13.44 -4.88 28.60
N THR A 120 -12.52 -4.59 27.70
CA THR A 120 -11.49 -3.57 27.97
C THR A 120 -12.07 -2.20 27.73
N MET A 121 -11.89 -1.30 28.70
CA MET A 121 -12.25 0.11 28.51
C MET A 121 -11.36 0.70 27.41
N GLY A 122 -11.91 0.89 26.23
CA GLY A 122 -11.24 1.57 25.12
C GLY A 122 -11.02 3.05 25.43
N GLY A 123 -10.20 3.70 24.61
CA GLY A 123 -9.98 5.13 24.68
C GLY A 123 -8.61 5.54 24.16
N LEU A 124 -8.46 6.85 23.94
CA LEU A 124 -7.19 7.42 23.49
C LEU A 124 -6.21 7.48 24.66
N ASN A 125 -4.96 7.07 24.42
CA ASN A 125 -3.88 7.28 25.35
C ASN A 125 -3.50 8.78 25.47
N LYS A 126 -2.60 9.11 26.41
CA LYS A 126 -2.21 10.51 26.65
C LYS A 126 -1.63 11.20 25.42
N LYS A 127 -0.79 10.50 24.66
CA LYS A 127 -0.18 11.01 23.43
C LYS A 127 -1.25 11.29 22.36
N GLN A 128 -2.14 10.34 22.11
CA GLN A 128 -3.23 10.48 21.14
C GLN A 128 -4.20 11.59 21.51
N LYS A 129 -4.52 11.75 22.83
CA LYS A 129 -5.34 12.88 23.31
C LYS A 129 -4.66 14.23 23.06
N GLY A 130 -3.35 14.32 23.31
CA GLY A 130 -2.56 15.52 23.06
C GLY A 130 -2.51 15.89 21.58
N GLU A 131 -2.26 14.93 20.71
CA GLU A 131 -2.26 15.14 19.26
C GLU A 131 -3.63 15.61 18.74
N LEU A 132 -4.70 14.94 19.18
CA LEU A 132 -6.06 15.32 18.80
C LEU A 132 -6.42 16.72 19.29
N ALA A 133 -6.02 17.09 20.52
CA ALA A 133 -6.24 18.43 21.05
C ALA A 133 -5.48 19.48 20.23
N LEU A 134 -4.21 19.22 19.86
CA LEU A 134 -3.42 20.09 19.01
C LEU A 134 -4.11 20.31 17.66
N LYS A 135 -4.49 19.24 16.96
CA LYS A 135 -5.18 19.32 15.66
C LYS A 135 -6.48 20.12 15.75
N ARG A 136 -7.30 19.86 16.75
CA ARG A 136 -8.54 20.60 16.98
C ARG A 136 -8.30 22.09 17.25
N THR A 137 -7.27 22.43 18.02
CA THR A 137 -6.91 23.82 18.29
C THR A 137 -6.48 24.54 17.03
N LEU A 138 -5.63 23.91 16.19
CA LEU A 138 -5.19 24.50 14.93
C LEU A 138 -6.37 24.70 13.97
N CYS A 139 -7.27 23.73 13.85
CA CYS A 139 -8.49 23.89 13.06
C CYS A 139 -9.39 25.01 13.61
N ALA A 140 -9.53 25.14 14.92
CA ALA A 140 -10.38 26.19 15.55
C ALA A 140 -9.87 27.60 15.27
N ILE A 141 -8.57 27.81 15.07
CA ILE A 141 -7.98 29.09 14.67
C ILE A 141 -7.86 29.27 13.16
N GLY A 142 -8.53 28.41 12.38
CA GLY A 142 -8.64 28.53 10.91
C GLY A 142 -7.44 28.02 10.11
N ILE A 143 -6.66 27.09 10.66
CA ILE A 143 -5.60 26.41 9.93
C ILE A 143 -6.11 25.05 9.47
N ASN A 144 -6.02 24.73 8.18
CA ASN A 144 -6.52 23.49 7.60
C ASN A 144 -5.49 22.37 7.72
N GLU A 145 -5.94 21.18 8.15
CA GLU A 145 -5.09 19.99 8.16
C GLU A 145 -4.83 19.49 6.74
N CYS A 146 -3.58 19.13 6.44
CA CYS A 146 -3.19 18.42 5.24
C CYS A 146 -2.40 17.17 5.60
N MET A 147 -2.37 16.22 4.66
CA MET A 147 -1.59 14.98 4.78
C MET A 147 -0.83 14.75 3.48
N HIS A 148 0.47 14.48 3.63
CA HIS A 148 1.36 14.19 2.51
C HIS A 148 1.95 12.80 2.63
N TYR A 149 2.52 12.31 1.53
CA TYR A 149 3.31 11.08 1.56
C TYR A 149 4.52 11.21 2.50
N SER A 150 4.91 10.09 3.09
CA SER A 150 6.14 10.00 3.90
C SER A 150 7.42 9.99 3.05
N PHE A 151 7.30 10.27 1.78
CA PHE A 151 8.36 10.22 0.78
C PHE A 151 8.44 11.54 0.02
N PHE A 152 9.65 11.89 -0.40
CA PHE A 152 9.93 13.05 -1.25
C PHE A 152 11.05 12.75 -2.25
N SER A 153 11.27 13.69 -3.16
CA SER A 153 12.32 13.63 -4.18
C SER A 153 13.66 14.16 -3.66
N PRO A 154 14.79 13.64 -4.14
CA PRO A 154 16.08 14.34 -3.98
C PRO A 154 16.03 15.80 -4.45
N ALA A 155 15.30 16.07 -5.55
CA ALA A 155 15.14 17.43 -6.09
C ALA A 155 14.38 18.37 -5.13
N ASP A 156 13.52 17.87 -4.26
CA ASP A 156 12.82 18.69 -3.26
C ASP A 156 13.81 19.29 -2.25
N LEU A 157 14.87 18.56 -1.90
CA LEU A 157 15.95 19.07 -1.02
C LEU A 157 16.75 20.20 -1.69
N ASP A 158 16.95 20.10 -3.00
CA ASP A 158 17.64 21.11 -3.79
C ASP A 158 16.78 22.37 -3.96
N LEU A 159 15.48 22.21 -4.21
CA LEU A 159 14.52 23.31 -4.27
C LEU A 159 14.42 24.08 -2.95
N MET A 160 14.51 23.38 -1.83
CA MET A 160 14.56 23.99 -0.49
C MET A 160 15.92 24.66 -0.18
N LYS A 161 16.91 24.51 -1.06
CA LYS A 161 18.26 25.07 -0.90
C LYS A 161 18.97 24.62 0.39
N PHE A 162 18.69 23.41 0.86
CA PHE A 162 19.46 22.86 1.97
C PHE A 162 20.93 22.73 1.57
N PRO A 163 21.89 23.14 2.43
CA PRO A 163 23.32 22.92 2.21
C PRO A 163 23.64 21.44 1.94
N GLU A 164 24.75 21.16 1.29
CA GLU A 164 25.16 19.78 0.97
C GLU A 164 25.38 18.92 2.22
N ASP A 165 25.81 19.52 3.31
CA ASP A 165 26.09 18.93 4.61
C ASP A 165 24.90 18.98 5.58
N ALA A 166 23.72 19.43 5.14
CA ALA A 166 22.55 19.52 5.99
C ALA A 166 22.06 18.12 6.43
N GLU A 167 21.68 17.99 7.69
CA GLU A 167 21.12 16.73 8.26
C GLU A 167 19.90 16.24 7.49
N GLU A 168 19.11 17.15 6.92
CA GLU A 168 17.93 16.83 6.12
C GLU A 168 18.28 16.03 4.85
N ARG A 169 19.50 16.18 4.33
CA ARG A 169 19.97 15.40 3.17
C ARG A 169 20.37 13.97 3.51
N ASN A 170 20.56 13.65 4.78
CA ASN A 170 20.85 12.31 5.24
C ASN A 170 19.55 11.47 5.28
N ALA A 171 18.98 11.18 4.12
CA ALA A 171 17.70 10.54 3.95
C ALA A 171 17.83 9.07 3.52
N ILE A 172 16.92 8.22 4.01
CA ILE A 172 16.84 6.81 3.65
C ILE A 172 16.28 6.68 2.24
N ARG A 173 17.02 6.01 1.36
CA ARG A 173 16.56 5.70 0.01
C ARG A 173 15.77 4.39 -0.02
N LEU A 174 14.59 4.42 -0.66
CA LEU A 174 13.79 3.21 -0.88
C LEU A 174 14.44 2.32 -1.95
N LEU A 175 14.39 1.01 -1.74
CA LEU A 175 14.88 0.02 -2.71
C LEU A 175 13.97 -0.06 -3.95
N ASN A 176 12.66 0.03 -3.75
CA ASN A 176 11.63 -0.11 -4.78
C ASN A 176 10.61 1.04 -4.68
N PRO A 177 11.00 2.29 -4.97
CA PRO A 177 10.08 3.42 -4.88
C PRO A 177 8.98 3.32 -5.94
N ILE A 178 7.81 3.90 -5.64
CA ILE A 178 6.68 3.99 -6.58
C ILE A 178 7.12 4.73 -7.86
N ASN A 179 7.90 5.79 -7.70
CA ASN A 179 8.57 6.54 -8.76
C ASN A 179 9.81 7.25 -8.18
N GLN A 180 10.62 7.88 -9.04
CA GLN A 180 11.84 8.57 -8.60
C GLN A 180 11.56 9.82 -7.74
N ASP A 181 10.40 10.44 -7.93
CA ASP A 181 9.98 11.62 -7.16
C ASP A 181 9.53 11.26 -5.73
N LEU A 182 9.39 9.98 -5.42
CA LEU A 182 9.02 9.44 -4.10
C LEU A 182 10.05 8.41 -3.64
N SER A 183 11.34 8.70 -3.82
CA SER A 183 12.42 7.73 -3.60
C SER A 183 13.14 7.85 -2.27
N LEU A 184 12.92 8.91 -1.51
CA LEU A 184 13.52 9.14 -0.19
C LEU A 184 12.46 9.22 0.90
N MET A 185 12.74 8.62 2.06
CA MET A 185 11.91 8.87 3.25
C MET A 185 12.16 10.27 3.78
N ARG A 186 11.09 10.98 4.13
CA ARG A 186 11.18 12.38 4.56
C ARG A 186 11.92 12.54 5.88
N THR A 187 12.93 13.40 5.89
CA THR A 187 13.66 13.86 7.06
C THR A 187 13.11 15.17 7.62
N THR A 188 12.25 15.83 6.85
CA THR A 188 11.54 17.06 7.19
C THR A 188 10.18 17.10 6.46
N LEU A 189 9.23 17.87 6.98
CA LEU A 189 7.91 18.06 6.35
C LEU A 189 7.86 19.29 5.43
N ALA A 190 8.89 20.13 5.45
CA ALA A 190 8.91 21.42 4.77
C ALA A 190 8.72 21.30 3.24
N PRO A 191 9.42 20.40 2.51
CA PRO A 191 9.23 20.29 1.06
C PRO A 191 7.80 19.97 0.65
N SER A 192 7.18 19.01 1.33
CA SER A 192 5.79 18.61 1.05
C SER A 192 4.81 19.76 1.31
N MET A 193 5.02 20.51 2.38
CA MET A 193 4.22 21.70 2.72
C MET A 193 4.37 22.78 1.66
N VAL A 194 5.59 23.11 1.23
CA VAL A 194 5.86 24.09 0.16
C VAL A 194 5.23 23.66 -1.16
N ASN A 195 5.35 22.40 -1.52
CA ASN A 195 4.73 21.86 -2.72
C ASN A 195 3.19 21.93 -2.66
N ALA A 196 2.59 21.72 -1.49
CA ALA A 196 1.15 21.90 -1.30
C ALA A 196 0.73 23.35 -1.48
N ILE A 197 1.46 24.31 -0.90
CA ILE A 197 1.23 25.74 -1.08
C ILE A 197 1.33 26.12 -2.56
N ALA A 198 2.42 25.77 -3.22
CA ALA A 198 2.64 26.07 -4.63
C ALA A 198 1.53 25.50 -5.53
N ARG A 199 1.03 24.31 -5.22
CA ARG A 199 -0.11 23.69 -5.94
C ARG A 199 -1.40 24.50 -5.72
N ASN A 200 -1.66 24.96 -4.50
CA ASN A 200 -2.83 25.78 -4.21
C ASN A 200 -2.75 27.13 -4.94
N GLU A 201 -1.61 27.83 -4.90
CA GLU A 201 -1.40 29.08 -5.64
C GLU A 201 -1.59 28.90 -7.16
N LYS A 202 -1.04 27.82 -7.71
CA LYS A 202 -1.22 27.48 -9.14
C LYS A 202 -2.68 27.24 -9.52
N ASN A 203 -3.49 26.79 -8.56
CA ASN A 203 -4.94 26.59 -8.73
C ASN A 203 -5.75 27.85 -8.37
N GLY A 204 -5.11 28.99 -8.20
CA GLY A 204 -5.77 30.28 -7.97
C GLY A 204 -6.14 30.58 -6.50
N ILE A 205 -5.70 29.73 -5.55
CA ILE A 205 -5.86 29.99 -4.11
C ILE A 205 -4.68 30.85 -3.67
N LEU A 206 -4.91 32.16 -3.53
CA LEU A 206 -3.85 33.13 -3.31
C LEU A 206 -3.46 33.34 -1.83
N SER A 207 -4.21 32.77 -0.89
CA SER A 207 -3.89 32.82 0.54
C SER A 207 -4.45 31.61 1.25
N GLY A 208 -3.76 31.17 2.30
CA GLY A 208 -4.20 30.04 3.09
C GLY A 208 -3.27 29.71 4.25
N ARG A 209 -3.77 28.83 5.11
CA ARG A 209 -3.05 28.34 6.28
C ARG A 209 -3.21 26.82 6.33
N LEU A 210 -2.11 26.09 6.30
CA LEU A 210 -2.07 24.63 6.29
C LEU A 210 -1.23 24.13 7.46
N PHE A 211 -1.58 22.98 8.02
CA PHE A 211 -0.70 22.27 8.94
C PHE A 211 -0.71 20.75 8.67
N GLU A 212 0.38 20.10 9.04
CA GLU A 212 0.52 18.66 9.09
C GLU A 212 1.15 18.23 10.40
N VAL A 213 0.56 17.24 11.06
CA VAL A 213 1.18 16.53 12.18
C VAL A 213 1.53 15.14 11.70
N ALA A 214 2.82 14.87 11.53
CA ALA A 214 3.26 13.64 10.96
C ALA A 214 4.69 13.26 11.39
N LYS A 215 5.12 12.05 11.06
CA LYS A 215 6.46 11.58 11.38
C LYS A 215 7.48 11.99 10.34
N LYS A 216 8.68 12.30 10.79
CA LYS A 216 9.92 12.34 10.00
C LYS A 216 10.83 11.18 10.41
N PHE A 217 11.68 10.75 9.51
CA PHE A 217 12.49 9.53 9.65
C PHE A 217 13.97 9.91 9.61
N ILE A 218 14.63 9.82 10.76
CA ILE A 218 16.03 10.19 10.91
C ILE A 218 16.89 8.95 11.02
N PRO A 219 17.71 8.61 10.01
CA PRO A 219 18.62 7.49 10.10
C PRO A 219 19.72 7.76 11.11
N LYS A 220 20.08 6.75 11.90
CA LYS A 220 21.25 6.83 12.80
C LYS A 220 22.55 6.54 12.04
N SER A 221 22.46 5.75 10.98
CA SER A 221 23.56 5.46 10.06
C SER A 221 23.03 5.14 8.67
N LEU A 222 23.83 5.37 7.64
CA LEU A 222 23.57 4.90 6.28
C LEU A 222 24.82 4.13 5.77
N PRO A 223 24.67 2.89 5.27
CA PRO A 223 23.42 2.11 5.15
C PRO A 223 22.80 1.81 6.52
N LEU A 224 21.48 1.59 6.55
CA LEU A 224 20.76 1.32 7.79
C LEU A 224 21.27 0.03 8.46
N ALA A 225 21.70 0.14 9.71
CA ALA A 225 22.00 -1.00 10.57
C ALA A 225 20.89 -1.28 11.59
N GLU A 226 20.03 -0.31 11.84
CA GLU A 226 18.88 -0.37 12.74
C GLU A 226 17.74 0.53 12.24
N TYR A 227 16.57 0.41 12.85
CA TYR A 227 15.42 1.26 12.49
C TYR A 227 15.73 2.74 12.73
N PRO A 228 15.26 3.64 11.83
CA PRO A 228 15.43 5.07 12.00
C PRO A 228 14.64 5.58 13.22
N GLU A 229 15.03 6.73 13.72
CA GLU A 229 14.25 7.45 14.70
C GLU A 229 13.02 8.08 14.01
N GLU A 230 11.83 7.76 14.50
CA GLU A 230 10.57 8.33 14.03
C GLU A 230 10.12 9.46 14.95
N LYS A 231 10.22 10.70 14.49
CA LYS A 231 9.86 11.89 15.29
C LYS A 231 8.53 12.46 14.83
N ASP A 232 7.56 12.54 15.76
CA ASP A 232 6.35 13.30 15.52
C ASP A 232 6.68 14.79 15.39
N THR A 233 6.23 15.41 14.32
CA THR A 233 6.60 16.78 13.94
C THR A 233 5.37 17.52 13.48
N LEU A 234 5.21 18.77 13.93
CA LEU A 234 4.25 19.71 13.41
C LEU A 234 4.93 20.60 12.37
N CYS A 235 4.32 20.73 11.21
CA CYS A 235 4.66 21.72 10.20
C CYS A 235 3.46 22.63 9.93
N ILE A 236 3.69 23.93 9.88
CA ILE A 236 2.65 24.92 9.54
C ILE A 236 3.15 25.74 8.35
N GLY A 237 2.31 25.86 7.33
CA GLY A 237 2.54 26.70 6.16
C GLY A 237 1.49 27.79 6.09
N ILE A 238 1.93 29.06 5.98
CA ILE A 238 1.06 30.22 5.81
C ILE A 238 1.52 30.94 4.54
N PHE A 239 0.58 31.32 3.69
CA PHE A 239 0.89 31.99 2.43
C PHE A 239 -0.18 33.02 2.05
N GLY A 240 0.24 33.97 1.20
CA GLY A 240 -0.61 35.05 0.72
C GLY A 240 -0.56 36.31 1.58
N LYS A 241 -1.42 37.27 1.27
CA LYS A 241 -1.52 38.52 2.02
C LYS A 241 -2.40 38.34 3.24
N ASP A 242 -1.93 38.77 4.38
CA ASP A 242 -2.75 38.87 5.59
C ASP A 242 -3.66 40.10 5.46
N THR A 243 -4.96 39.86 5.41
CA THR A 243 -5.96 40.96 5.34
C THR A 243 -6.20 41.63 6.67
N VAL A 244 -5.58 41.14 7.76
CA VAL A 244 -5.76 41.63 9.11
C VAL A 244 -4.76 42.77 9.49
N CYS A 245 -3.70 42.96 8.70
CA CYS A 245 -2.69 44.00 8.91
C CYS A 245 -2.72 45.08 7.83
N GLN A 246 -3.90 45.51 7.37
CA GLN A 246 -4.05 46.64 6.45
C GLN A 246 -4.64 47.90 7.12
N ASP A 247 -4.54 48.02 8.42
CA ASP A 247 -4.82 49.26 9.11
C ASP A 247 -3.52 49.70 9.81
N ASP A 248 -2.71 50.48 9.05
CA ASP A 248 -1.99 51.70 9.44
C ASP A 248 -1.17 52.25 8.29
#